data_bdd2ae07339a557bec84a839de79f0fa
#
_entry.id   bdd2ae07339a557bec84a839de79f0fa
#
_cell.length_a   1.000
_cell.length_b   1.000
_cell.length_c   1.000
_cell.angle_alpha   90.00
_cell.angle_beta   90.00
_cell.angle_gamma   90.00
#
_symmetry.space_group_name_H-M   'P 1'
#
loop_
_entity.id
_entity.type
_entity.pdbx_description
1 polymer ?
#
loop_
_entity_poly.entity_id
_entity_poly.type
_entity_poly.pdbx_seq_one_letter_code
_entity_poly.pdbx_strand_id
1 'polypeptide(L)'
;MAATSTLVSESLFRLGLNEALPISDEATTSRVVVNNDVLRTVVFTFDAGQMLTEHASTKAVVVTLLEGEMDFSIGERTERMKAGDVIYLAPGDRHALTAVTPCRMQLVMVDVDAKG
;
A
#
# COMPACT_ATOMS: atom_id res chain seq x y z
N MET A 1 -3.99 -13.91 -4.87
CA MET A 1 -5.28 -13.75 -5.56
C MET A 1 -5.87 -12.39 -5.23
N ALA A 2 -6.29 -11.64 -6.22
CA ALA A 2 -6.93 -10.36 -6.01
C ALA A 2 -8.33 -10.55 -5.40
N ALA A 3 -8.76 -9.61 -4.56
CA ALA A 3 -10.10 -9.61 -4.03
C ALA A 3 -11.13 -9.40 -5.16
N THR A 4 -12.24 -10.12 -5.12
CA THR A 4 -13.38 -9.85 -5.98
C THR A 4 -13.95 -8.47 -5.63
N SER A 5 -14.36 -7.70 -6.65
CA SER A 5 -15.02 -6.42 -6.43
C SER A 5 -16.33 -6.62 -5.68
N THR A 6 -16.58 -5.80 -4.66
CA THR A 6 -17.79 -5.84 -3.84
C THR A 6 -18.54 -4.53 -3.93
N LEU A 7 -19.79 -4.52 -3.47
CA LEU A 7 -20.58 -3.30 -3.40
C LEU A 7 -20.11 -2.43 -2.23
N VAL A 8 -20.15 -1.11 -2.42
CA VAL A 8 -19.82 -0.16 -1.34
C VAL A 8 -20.70 -0.39 -0.11
N SER A 9 -21.93 -0.83 -0.30
CA SER A 9 -22.90 -1.08 0.78
C SER A 9 -22.66 -2.38 1.56
N GLU A 10 -21.69 -3.20 1.15
CA GLU A 10 -21.41 -4.48 1.81
C GLU A 10 -20.17 -4.38 2.70
N SER A 11 -20.38 -4.64 4.00
CA SER A 11 -19.28 -4.79 4.95
C SER A 11 -18.63 -6.16 4.80
N LEU A 12 -17.34 -6.24 5.10
CA LEU A 12 -16.62 -7.51 5.01
C LEU A 12 -15.47 -7.56 6.03
N PHE A 13 -14.98 -8.77 6.27
CA PHE A 13 -13.77 -9.03 7.02
C PHE A 13 -12.71 -9.61 6.09
N ARG A 14 -11.45 -9.22 6.30
CA ARG A 14 -10.27 -9.87 5.70
C ARG A 14 -9.32 -10.18 6.83
N LEU A 15 -9.28 -11.43 7.24
CA LEU A 15 -8.57 -11.88 8.43
C LEU A 15 -7.39 -12.77 8.04
N GLY A 16 -6.42 -12.92 8.94
CA GLY A 16 -5.26 -13.79 8.72
C GLY A 16 -4.32 -13.31 7.62
N LEU A 17 -4.27 -12.01 7.32
CA LEU A 17 -3.49 -11.49 6.20
C LEU A 17 -1.99 -11.66 6.39
N ASN A 18 -1.47 -11.54 7.61
CA ASN A 18 -0.05 -11.71 7.85
C ASN A 18 0.42 -13.14 7.52
N GLU A 19 -0.40 -14.13 7.83
CA GLU A 19 -0.10 -15.52 7.52
C GLU A 19 -0.33 -15.85 6.04
N ALA A 20 -1.38 -15.25 5.46
CA ALA A 20 -1.73 -15.47 4.05
C ALA A 20 -0.71 -14.84 3.09
N LEU A 21 -0.05 -13.75 3.51
CA LEU A 21 0.92 -13.03 2.70
C LEU A 21 2.21 -12.81 3.49
N PRO A 22 3.02 -13.84 3.69
CA PRO A 22 4.28 -13.68 4.41
C PRO A 22 5.29 -12.86 3.60
N ILE A 23 6.23 -12.22 4.29
CA ILE A 23 7.35 -11.55 3.62
C ILE A 23 8.26 -12.64 3.05
N SER A 24 8.46 -12.62 1.74
CA SER A 24 9.22 -13.66 1.03
C SER A 24 10.62 -13.17 0.67
N ASP A 25 11.60 -14.05 0.74
CA ASP A 25 13.01 -13.74 0.45
C ASP A 25 13.15 -13.17 -0.97
N GLU A 26 13.88 -12.07 -1.09
CA GLU A 26 14.23 -11.39 -2.34
C GLU A 26 13.00 -11.06 -3.21
N ALA A 27 11.86 -10.83 -2.59
CA ALA A 27 10.60 -10.63 -3.31
C ALA A 27 9.81 -9.43 -2.82
N THR A 28 9.03 -8.87 -3.73
CA THR A 28 7.94 -7.94 -3.45
C THR A 28 6.65 -8.67 -3.79
N THR A 29 5.71 -8.71 -2.84
CA THR A 29 4.40 -9.33 -3.07
C THR A 29 3.30 -8.34 -2.77
N SER A 30 2.12 -8.55 -3.36
CA SER A 30 0.97 -7.70 -3.08
C SER A 30 -0.32 -8.50 -3.20
N ARG A 31 -1.34 -8.02 -2.47
CA ARG A 31 -2.68 -8.58 -2.56
C ARG A 31 -3.71 -7.48 -2.38
N VAL A 32 -4.67 -7.43 -3.29
CA VAL A 32 -5.85 -6.59 -3.14
C VAL A 32 -6.78 -7.26 -2.13
N VAL A 33 -7.10 -6.58 -1.04
CA VAL A 33 -7.91 -7.15 0.05
C VAL A 33 -9.29 -6.52 0.16
N VAL A 34 -9.45 -5.28 -0.31
CA VAL A 34 -10.76 -4.62 -0.44
C VAL A 34 -10.79 -3.97 -1.82
N ASN A 35 -11.90 -4.10 -2.52
CA ASN A 35 -12.06 -3.48 -3.83
C ASN A 35 -13.54 -3.19 -4.10
N ASN A 36 -13.88 -1.92 -4.23
CA ASN A 36 -15.21 -1.46 -4.62
C ASN A 36 -15.11 -0.15 -5.42
N ASP A 37 -16.24 0.46 -5.75
CA ASP A 37 -16.25 1.66 -6.61
C ASP A 37 -15.59 2.88 -5.96
N VAL A 38 -15.46 2.91 -4.63
CA VAL A 38 -14.93 4.06 -3.90
C VAL A 38 -13.44 3.88 -3.59
N LEU A 39 -13.05 2.69 -3.13
CA LEU A 39 -11.69 2.48 -2.67
C LEU A 39 -11.15 1.08 -2.97
N ARG A 40 -9.82 0.99 -2.92
CA ARG A 40 -9.09 -0.26 -3.02
C ARG A 40 -8.03 -0.28 -1.92
N THR A 41 -7.99 -1.36 -1.15
CA THR A 41 -6.94 -1.59 -0.16
C THR A 41 -6.02 -2.70 -0.64
N VAL A 42 -4.71 -2.43 -0.64
CA VAL A 42 -3.68 -3.38 -1.06
C VAL A 42 -2.67 -3.54 0.05
N VAL A 43 -2.32 -4.77 0.37
CA VAL A 43 -1.21 -5.08 1.28
C VAL A 43 -0.01 -5.51 0.46
N PHE A 44 1.14 -4.92 0.76
CA PHE A 44 2.42 -5.24 0.14
C PHE A 44 3.36 -5.83 1.17
N THR A 45 4.20 -6.75 0.73
CA THR A 45 5.38 -7.17 1.49
C THR A 45 6.62 -6.94 0.65
N PHE A 46 7.72 -6.58 1.31
CA PHE A 46 9.01 -6.34 0.66
C PHE A 46 10.10 -6.98 1.49
N ASP A 47 10.96 -7.78 0.86
CA ASP A 47 12.22 -8.11 1.52
C ASP A 47 13.13 -6.86 1.52
N ALA A 48 14.13 -6.86 2.39
CA ALA A 48 15.11 -5.77 2.45
C ALA A 48 15.72 -5.53 1.07
N GLY A 49 15.84 -4.27 0.67
CA GLY A 49 16.40 -3.87 -0.62
C GLY A 49 15.42 -3.85 -1.78
N GLN A 50 14.22 -4.39 -1.61
CA GLN A 50 13.18 -4.31 -2.64
C GLN A 50 12.67 -2.88 -2.76
N MET A 51 12.26 -2.48 -3.95
CA MET A 51 11.83 -1.11 -4.21
C MET A 51 10.66 -1.06 -5.17
N LEU A 52 9.91 0.04 -5.10
CA LEU A 52 8.99 0.46 -6.15
C LEU A 52 9.54 1.75 -6.74
N THR A 53 9.76 1.75 -8.05
CA THR A 53 10.30 2.91 -8.77
C THR A 53 9.27 4.04 -8.81
N GLU A 54 9.75 5.25 -9.12
CA GLU A 54 8.91 6.43 -9.13
C GLU A 54 7.71 6.28 -10.06
N HIS A 55 6.53 6.57 -9.53
CA HIS A 55 5.27 6.54 -10.24
C HIS A 55 4.29 7.51 -9.59
N ALA A 56 3.13 7.69 -10.19
CA ALA A 56 2.06 8.54 -9.67
C ALA A 56 0.73 7.83 -9.85
N SER A 57 -0.23 8.16 -9.01
CA SER A 57 -1.60 7.64 -9.10
C SER A 57 -2.58 8.80 -9.28
N THR A 58 -3.68 8.55 -9.97
CA THR A 58 -4.80 9.50 -10.04
C THR A 58 -5.67 9.45 -8.78
N LYS A 59 -5.45 8.46 -7.92
CA LYS A 59 -6.19 8.29 -6.66
C LYS A 59 -5.54 9.07 -5.53
N ALA A 60 -6.33 9.38 -4.50
CA ALA A 60 -5.79 9.78 -3.21
C ALA A 60 -5.35 8.50 -2.49
N VAL A 61 -4.16 8.49 -1.91
CA VAL A 61 -3.59 7.27 -1.31
C VAL A 61 -3.16 7.52 0.11
N VAL A 62 -3.56 6.64 1.03
CA VAL A 62 -3.03 6.59 2.39
C VAL A 62 -2.10 5.40 2.47
N VAL A 63 -0.84 5.64 2.87
CA VAL A 63 0.18 4.61 3.05
C VAL A 63 0.42 4.43 4.53
N THR A 64 0.32 3.20 5.02
CA THR A 64 0.66 2.86 6.41
C THR A 64 1.73 1.78 6.40
N LEU A 65 2.86 2.04 7.08
CA LEU A 65 3.86 1.01 7.27
C LEU A 65 3.48 0.19 8.49
N LEU A 66 3.28 -1.10 8.29
CA LEU A 66 2.83 -2.03 9.35
C LEU A 66 3.99 -2.71 10.05
N GLU A 67 5.07 -3.01 9.31
CA GLU A 67 6.27 -3.67 9.82
C GLU A 67 7.51 -3.13 9.10
N GLY A 68 8.62 -3.05 9.81
CA GLY A 68 9.93 -2.73 9.22
C GLY A 68 10.21 -1.23 9.11
N GLU A 69 11.21 -0.91 8.30
CA GLU A 69 11.63 0.45 8.00
C GLU A 69 11.81 0.59 6.49
N MET A 70 11.39 1.73 5.95
CA MET A 70 11.53 2.00 4.53
C MET A 70 11.85 3.46 4.28
N ASP A 71 12.58 3.73 3.20
CA ASP A 71 12.78 5.07 2.70
C ASP A 71 11.70 5.37 1.69
N PHE A 72 10.93 6.43 1.91
CA PHE A 72 9.82 6.80 1.05
C PHE A 72 10.04 8.21 0.51
N SER A 73 9.91 8.37 -0.80
CA SER A 73 10.10 9.66 -1.47
C SER A 73 8.78 10.18 -2.03
N ILE A 74 8.52 11.46 -1.80
CA ILE A 74 7.44 12.21 -2.46
C ILE A 74 8.12 13.38 -3.18
N GLY A 75 8.11 13.36 -4.51
CA GLY A 75 8.88 14.31 -5.27
C GLY A 75 10.36 14.20 -4.93
N GLU A 76 10.97 15.30 -4.50
CA GLU A 76 12.39 15.33 -4.13
C GLU A 76 12.67 15.08 -2.64
N ARG A 77 11.60 14.93 -1.84
CA ARG A 77 11.74 14.72 -0.40
C ARG A 77 11.72 13.23 -0.09
N THR A 78 12.72 12.75 0.64
CA THR A 78 12.80 11.37 1.12
C THR A 78 12.81 11.35 2.64
N GLU A 79 11.97 10.51 3.25
CA GLU A 79 11.92 10.31 4.69
C GLU A 79 12.01 8.84 5.03
N ARG A 80 12.59 8.54 6.20
CA ARG A 80 12.61 7.19 6.75
C ARG A 80 11.30 6.95 7.49
N MET A 81 10.53 5.95 7.02
CA MET A 81 9.32 5.50 7.72
C MET A 81 9.66 4.34 8.65
N LYS A 82 8.97 4.30 9.76
CA LYS A 82 8.99 3.18 10.72
C LYS A 82 7.57 2.64 10.90
N ALA A 83 7.47 1.44 11.44
CA ALA A 83 6.17 0.82 11.69
C ALA A 83 5.25 1.76 12.48
N GLY A 84 4.04 1.94 11.99
CA GLY A 84 3.06 2.86 12.55
C GLY A 84 2.99 4.23 11.86
N ASP A 85 3.97 4.57 11.02
CA ASP A 85 3.96 5.84 10.31
C ASP A 85 2.99 5.83 9.13
N VAL A 86 2.43 7.00 8.83
CA VAL A 86 1.41 7.19 7.80
C VAL A 86 1.83 8.31 6.87
N ILE A 87 1.60 8.10 5.57
CA ILE A 87 1.79 9.12 4.53
C ILE A 87 0.47 9.29 3.77
N TYR A 88 0.13 10.51 3.46
CA TYR A 88 -0.92 10.82 2.49
C TYR A 88 -0.28 11.26 1.18
N LEU A 89 -0.69 10.64 0.07
CA LEU A 89 -0.27 11.01 -1.27
C LEU A 89 -1.44 11.65 -2.00
N ALA A 90 -1.27 12.93 -2.36
CA ALA A 90 -2.24 13.63 -3.16
C ALA A 90 -2.29 13.03 -4.58
N PRO A 91 -3.43 13.06 -5.27
CA PRO A 91 -3.50 12.62 -6.66
C PRO A 91 -2.45 13.31 -7.52
N GLY A 92 -1.72 12.54 -8.30
CA GLY A 92 -0.70 13.03 -9.22
C GLY A 92 0.70 13.20 -8.64
N ASP A 93 0.87 13.12 -7.32
CA ASP A 93 2.20 13.26 -6.73
C ASP A 93 3.06 12.02 -7.02
N ARG A 94 4.30 12.29 -7.46
CA ARG A 94 5.26 11.23 -7.77
C ARG A 94 5.87 10.71 -6.48
N HIS A 95 5.98 9.40 -6.39
CA HIS A 95 6.49 8.75 -5.18
C HIS A 95 7.24 7.47 -5.53
N ALA A 96 8.14 7.07 -4.63
CA ALA A 96 8.95 5.87 -4.74
C ALA A 96 9.27 5.37 -3.34
N LEU A 97 9.67 4.11 -3.22
CA LEU A 97 10.10 3.55 -1.94
C LEU A 97 11.18 2.50 -2.09
N THR A 98 11.96 2.33 -1.04
CA THR A 98 12.93 1.25 -0.89
C THR A 98 12.81 0.68 0.51
N ALA A 99 12.62 -0.63 0.62
CA ALA A 99 12.60 -1.30 1.92
C ALA A 99 14.02 -1.36 2.49
N VAL A 100 14.22 -0.85 3.68
CA VAL A 100 15.51 -0.90 4.39
C VAL A 100 15.65 -2.23 5.13
N THR A 101 14.59 -2.66 5.78
CA THR A 101 14.44 -3.97 6.40
C THR A 101 13.26 -4.68 5.73
N PRO A 102 13.02 -5.96 6.02
CA PRO A 102 11.77 -6.58 5.56
C PRO A 102 10.56 -5.78 6.03
N CYS A 103 9.63 -5.48 5.13
CA CYS A 103 8.51 -4.56 5.37
C CYS A 103 7.18 -5.16 5.01
N ARG A 104 6.14 -4.68 5.71
CA ARG A 104 4.74 -4.87 5.37
C ARG A 104 4.08 -3.50 5.32
N MET A 105 3.40 -3.21 4.22
CA MET A 105 2.82 -1.89 3.96
C MET A 105 1.38 -2.05 3.50
N GLN A 106 0.53 -1.14 3.91
CA GLN A 106 -0.85 -1.09 3.45
C GLN A 106 -1.10 0.21 2.70
N LEU A 107 -1.72 0.09 1.53
CA LEU A 107 -2.22 1.24 0.77
C LEU A 107 -3.74 1.23 0.80
N VAL A 108 -4.33 2.40 1.02
CA VAL A 108 -5.76 2.63 0.78
C VAL A 108 -5.83 3.68 -0.33
N MET A 109 -6.33 3.27 -1.50
CA MET A 109 -6.49 4.13 -2.66
C MET A 109 -7.95 4.51 -2.80
N VAL A 110 -8.23 5.81 -2.77
CA VAL A 110 -9.59 6.35 -2.81
C VAL A 110 -9.83 7.02 -4.17
N ASP A 111 -10.92 6.64 -4.81
CA ASP A 111 -11.35 7.28 -6.05
C ASP A 111 -11.99 8.61 -5.71
N VAL A 112 -11.27 9.71 -5.96
CA VAL A 112 -11.73 11.06 -5.62
C VAL A 112 -12.91 11.52 -6.47
N ASP A 113 -13.18 10.84 -7.57
CA ASP A 113 -14.28 11.13 -8.45
C ASP A 113 -15.46 10.16 -8.26
N ALA A 114 -15.35 9.23 -7.31
CA ALA A 114 -16.37 8.23 -7.08
C ALA A 114 -17.64 8.85 -6.50
N LYS A 115 -18.77 8.33 -6.96
CA LYS A 115 -20.10 8.69 -6.46
C LYS A 115 -20.67 7.46 -5.76
N GLY A 116 -20.03 7.11 -4.68
CA GLY A 116 -20.39 5.94 -3.92
C GLY A 116 -21.66 6.07 -3.09
#